data_ab679bad28f3681ea71b233193a8a33c
#
_entry.id   ab679bad28f3681ea71b233193a8a33c
#
_cell.length_a   1.000
_cell.length_b   1.000
_cell.length_c   1.000
_cell.angle_alpha   90.00
_cell.angle_beta   90.00
_cell.angle_gamma   90.00
#
_symmetry.space_group_name_H-M   'P 1'
#
loop_
_entity.id
_entity.type
_entity.pdbx_description
1 polymer ?
#
loop_
_entity_poly.entity_id
_entity_poly.type
_entity_poly.pdbx_seq_one_letter_code
_entity_poly.pdbx_strand_id
1 'polypeptide(L)'
;MAKFDISGSASRQTGLSQQDRNNAIRMEFEPYSKPQQQPPEQTARIEPMSEYVKPPTAPARQPSGALPLPLQTVEWEGRKDKQGNLAVYKLPSGDMGGNYEVAGINDRYHPEAFKAISSLPAQERAKAAAEYIQGYTAPLVEKLPQALQPFTQDLAFNRGLGGATKYIQQGLNALGQKVAVDGGFGPKTLAAINQVEPRALMRAASQAQLEDEYRMAERNPDRKKFIPGLEARIRNRLSTFGQG
;
A
#
# COMPACT_ATOMS: atom_id res chain seq x y z
N MET A 1 19.69 35.07 22.77
CA MET A 1 18.80 34.54 21.71
C MET A 1 19.64 33.65 20.80
N ALA A 2 19.64 32.34 21.02
CA ALA A 2 20.36 31.37 20.20
C ALA A 2 19.32 30.58 19.41
N LYS A 3 19.39 30.70 18.07
CA LYS A 3 18.61 29.89 17.15
C LYS A 3 19.24 28.51 17.09
N PHE A 4 18.52 27.48 17.49
CA PHE A 4 18.90 26.09 17.24
C PHE A 4 18.48 25.70 15.82
N ASP A 5 19.47 25.42 14.98
CA ASP A 5 19.34 24.85 13.66
C ASP A 5 19.29 23.34 13.79
N ILE A 6 18.12 22.71 13.44
CA ILE A 6 17.94 21.26 13.39
C ILE A 6 17.86 20.80 11.93
N SER A 7 18.95 21.05 11.19
CA SER A 7 19.17 20.44 9.88
C SER A 7 20.42 19.55 9.93
N GLY A 8 20.22 18.27 10.18
CA GLY A 8 21.33 17.36 10.02
C GLY A 8 21.20 16.04 10.76
N SER A 9 20.63 15.06 10.12
CA SER A 9 21.10 13.67 10.19
C SER A 9 20.05 12.70 9.70
N ALA A 10 20.14 12.28 8.42
CA ALA A 10 19.79 10.95 7.93
C ALA A 10 19.91 10.88 6.39
N SER A 11 21.08 11.19 5.85
CA SER A 11 21.32 10.95 4.43
C SER A 11 22.76 10.57 4.13
N ARG A 12 23.19 9.43 4.67
CA ARG A 12 24.50 8.87 4.31
C ARG A 12 24.42 7.36 4.11
N GLN A 13 23.73 6.91 3.06
CA GLN A 13 23.94 5.52 2.59
C GLN A 13 23.86 5.29 1.09
N THR A 14 23.55 6.28 0.23
CA THR A 14 23.52 6.06 -1.24
C THR A 14 24.20 7.12 -2.09
N GLY A 15 24.87 8.12 -1.53
CA GLY A 15 25.59 9.15 -2.31
C GLY A 15 24.71 10.10 -3.14
N LEU A 16 23.43 9.85 -3.28
CA LEU A 16 22.49 10.69 -4.01
C LEU A 16 21.76 11.66 -3.08
N SER A 17 21.64 12.93 -3.49
CA SER A 17 20.84 13.91 -2.77
C SER A 17 19.35 13.53 -2.78
N GLN A 18 18.55 14.11 -1.86
CA GLN A 18 17.09 13.92 -1.87
C GLN A 18 16.48 14.40 -3.19
N GLN A 19 17.06 15.44 -3.79
CA GLN A 19 16.65 15.98 -5.07
C GLN A 19 16.92 14.98 -6.22
N ASP A 20 18.09 14.33 -6.22
CA ASP A 20 18.45 13.34 -7.24
C ASP A 20 17.55 12.09 -7.12
N ARG A 21 17.23 11.66 -5.91
CA ARG A 21 16.26 10.57 -5.67
C ARG A 21 14.88 10.94 -6.17
N ASN A 22 14.41 12.15 -5.87
CA ASN A 22 13.10 12.62 -6.34
C ASN A 22 13.07 12.75 -7.87
N ASN A 23 14.16 13.18 -8.49
CA ASN A 23 14.28 13.26 -9.95
C ASN A 23 14.34 11.87 -10.60
N ALA A 24 15.08 10.92 -10.01
CA ALA A 24 15.12 9.55 -10.48
C ALA A 24 13.74 8.88 -10.43
N ILE A 25 13.02 9.07 -9.33
CA ILE A 25 11.64 8.57 -9.18
C ILE A 25 10.69 9.24 -10.19
N ARG A 26 10.90 10.54 -10.47
CA ARG A 26 10.11 11.29 -11.44
C ARG A 26 10.28 10.80 -12.88
N MET A 27 11.44 10.26 -13.23
CA MET A 27 11.72 9.65 -14.54
C MET A 27 11.12 8.24 -14.68
N GLU A 28 10.75 7.59 -13.58
CA GLU A 28 10.15 6.24 -13.58
C GLU A 28 8.65 6.22 -13.84
N PHE A 29 7.98 7.38 -13.72
CA PHE A 29 6.56 7.53 -13.99
C PHE A 29 6.34 8.36 -15.24
N GLU A 30 5.56 7.84 -16.19
CA GLU A 30 5.08 8.66 -17.30
C GLU A 30 4.16 9.77 -16.78
N PRO A 31 4.22 10.99 -17.33
CA PRO A 31 3.28 12.03 -16.97
C PRO A 31 1.86 11.56 -17.30
N TYR A 32 0.95 11.77 -16.36
CA TYR A 32 -0.47 11.46 -16.57
C TYR A 32 -0.97 12.21 -17.82
N SER A 33 -1.26 11.46 -18.87
CA SER A 33 -1.96 11.95 -20.06
C SER A 33 -3.43 11.54 -19.92
N LYS A 34 -4.35 12.52 -20.07
CA LYS A 34 -5.78 12.19 -20.08
C LYS A 34 -6.03 11.08 -21.08
N PRO A 35 -6.67 9.96 -20.69
CA PRO A 35 -7.08 8.94 -21.65
C PRO A 35 -7.96 9.58 -22.71
N GLN A 36 -7.65 9.36 -23.98
CA GLN A 36 -8.59 9.66 -25.06
C GLN A 36 -9.88 8.92 -24.75
N GLN A 37 -11.01 9.64 -24.80
CA GLN A 37 -12.33 9.10 -24.48
C GLN A 37 -12.61 7.90 -25.38
N GLN A 38 -12.52 6.70 -24.81
CA GLN A 38 -13.15 5.52 -25.39
C GLN A 38 -14.66 5.60 -25.14
N PRO A 39 -15.50 5.12 -26.06
CA PRO A 39 -16.95 5.14 -25.87
C PRO A 39 -17.34 4.40 -24.59
N PRO A 40 -18.47 4.73 -23.96
CA PRO A 40 -18.84 4.19 -22.67
C PRO A 40 -19.07 2.69 -22.77
N GLU A 41 -18.12 1.93 -22.25
CA GLU A 41 -18.32 0.53 -21.92
C GLU A 41 -19.31 0.46 -20.76
N GLN A 42 -20.30 -0.38 -20.88
CA GLN A 42 -21.44 -0.52 -19.98
C GLN A 42 -21.00 -0.54 -18.53
N THR A 43 -21.54 0.39 -17.75
CA THR A 43 -21.36 0.49 -16.30
C THR A 43 -21.79 -0.80 -15.61
N ALA A 44 -20.86 -1.68 -15.34
CA ALA A 44 -21.04 -2.69 -14.34
C ALA A 44 -21.28 -1.97 -13.00
N ARG A 45 -22.49 -2.13 -12.47
CA ARG A 45 -22.93 -1.64 -11.16
C ARG A 45 -21.92 -2.13 -10.14
N ILE A 46 -21.17 -1.21 -9.53
CA ILE A 46 -20.31 -1.52 -8.40
C ILE A 46 -21.24 -1.79 -7.23
N GLU A 47 -21.50 -3.07 -6.98
CA GLU A 47 -22.12 -3.50 -5.72
C GLU A 47 -21.26 -3.03 -4.56
N PRO A 48 -21.84 -2.53 -3.45
CA PRO A 48 -21.06 -2.21 -2.27
C PRO A 48 -20.38 -3.50 -1.79
N MET A 49 -19.06 -3.45 -1.61
CA MET A 49 -18.27 -4.56 -1.06
C MET A 49 -18.79 -4.92 0.32
N SER A 50 -19.77 -5.82 0.37
CA SER A 50 -20.25 -6.48 1.57
C SER A 50 -19.83 -7.95 1.49
N GLU A 51 -18.57 -8.21 1.75
CA GLU A 51 -18.14 -9.45 2.36
C GLU A 51 -16.87 -9.15 3.17
N TYR A 52 -17.14 -8.80 4.42
CA TYR A 52 -16.15 -8.77 5.47
C TYR A 52 -15.67 -10.21 5.70
N VAL A 53 -14.54 -10.55 5.11
CA VAL A 53 -13.82 -11.77 5.49
C VAL A 53 -13.28 -11.53 6.88
N LYS A 54 -13.89 -12.20 7.88
CA LYS A 54 -13.43 -12.19 9.28
C LYS A 54 -11.93 -12.49 9.29
N PRO A 55 -11.08 -11.60 9.86
CA PRO A 55 -9.66 -11.90 9.95
C PRO A 55 -9.45 -13.17 10.76
N PRO A 56 -8.45 -14.00 10.41
CA PRO A 56 -8.17 -15.22 11.13
C PRO A 56 -7.90 -14.89 12.61
N THR A 57 -8.63 -15.54 13.47
CA THR A 57 -8.40 -15.52 14.92
C THR A 57 -7.14 -16.34 15.21
N ALA A 58 -6.13 -15.69 15.73
CA ALA A 58 -4.83 -16.18 16.18
C ALA A 58 -3.79 -16.48 15.07
N PRO A 59 -2.50 -16.25 15.34
CA PRO A 59 -1.44 -16.50 14.38
C PRO A 59 -1.33 -17.99 14.09
N ALA A 60 -1.70 -18.39 12.88
CA ALA A 60 -1.39 -19.71 12.38
C ALA A 60 0.14 -19.84 12.29
N ARG A 61 0.64 -21.02 12.67
CA ARG A 61 2.03 -21.45 12.62
C ARG A 61 2.72 -20.97 11.35
N GLN A 62 3.80 -20.19 11.49
CA GLN A 62 4.57 -19.68 10.36
C GLN A 62 5.14 -20.86 9.55
N PRO A 63 4.93 -20.94 8.22
CA PRO A 63 5.68 -21.87 7.38
C PRO A 63 7.16 -21.46 7.36
N SER A 64 8.04 -22.43 7.18
CA SER A 64 9.49 -22.22 6.99
C SER A 64 9.72 -21.37 5.73
N GLY A 65 9.96 -20.09 5.91
CA GLY A 65 9.99 -19.07 4.86
C GLY A 65 9.05 -17.90 5.16
N ALA A 66 8.86 -17.61 6.46
CA ALA A 66 7.95 -16.54 6.92
C ALA A 66 8.19 -15.22 6.20
N LEU A 67 7.10 -14.62 5.75
CA LEU A 67 7.09 -13.26 5.22
C LEU A 67 7.78 -12.32 6.22
N PRO A 68 8.63 -11.40 5.77
CA PRO A 68 9.19 -10.40 6.65
C PRO A 68 8.08 -9.54 7.25
N LEU A 69 8.24 -9.14 8.52
CA LEU A 69 7.30 -8.21 9.16
C LEU A 69 7.29 -6.88 8.41
N PRO A 70 6.12 -6.34 8.05
CA PRO A 70 5.98 -5.11 7.28
C PRO A 70 6.19 -3.85 8.14
N LEU A 71 7.31 -3.77 8.85
CA LEU A 71 7.64 -2.64 9.71
C LEU A 71 7.71 -1.32 8.92
N GLN A 72 8.17 -1.36 7.67
CA GLN A 72 8.18 -0.19 6.81
C GLN A 72 6.76 0.33 6.50
N THR A 73 5.78 -0.57 6.30
CA THR A 73 4.37 -0.18 6.14
C THR A 73 3.85 0.47 7.42
N VAL A 74 4.17 -0.10 8.60
CA VAL A 74 3.81 0.49 9.89
C VAL A 74 4.41 1.88 10.06
N GLU A 75 5.68 2.09 9.67
CA GLU A 75 6.33 3.41 9.71
C GLU A 75 5.63 4.44 8.81
N TRP A 76 5.16 4.04 7.66
CA TRP A 76 4.49 4.96 6.74
C TRP A 76 3.04 5.27 7.14
N GLU A 77 2.34 4.32 7.76
CA GLU A 77 0.95 4.49 8.19
C GLU A 77 0.86 5.06 9.61
N GLY A 78 1.89 4.84 10.42
CA GLY A 78 1.86 5.18 11.84
C GLY A 78 2.22 6.62 12.14
N ARG A 79 1.55 7.18 13.14
CA ARG A 79 2.00 8.40 13.83
C ARG A 79 2.80 8.02 15.06
N LYS A 80 3.78 8.84 15.41
CA LYS A 80 4.62 8.63 16.59
C LYS A 80 4.20 9.55 17.73
N ASP A 81 4.30 9.05 18.96
CA ASP A 81 4.22 9.86 20.16
C ASP A 81 5.54 10.63 20.41
N LYS A 82 5.59 11.41 21.49
CA LYS A 82 6.78 12.20 21.86
C LYS A 82 8.01 11.33 22.19
N GLN A 83 7.80 10.06 22.51
CA GLN A 83 8.83 9.08 22.80
C GLN A 83 9.24 8.25 21.57
N GLY A 84 8.61 8.50 20.40
CA GLY A 84 8.90 7.79 19.16
C GLY A 84 8.14 6.46 19.00
N ASN A 85 7.24 6.11 19.92
CA ASN A 85 6.44 4.90 19.82
C ASN A 85 5.22 5.12 18.92
N LEU A 86 4.66 4.02 18.43
CA LEU A 86 3.44 4.04 17.62
C LEU A 86 2.24 4.54 18.44
N ALA A 87 1.69 5.68 18.03
CA ALA A 87 0.58 6.33 18.71
C ALA A 87 -0.78 5.80 18.25
N VAL A 88 -1.72 5.74 19.18
CA VAL A 88 -3.16 5.69 18.88
C VAL A 88 -3.65 7.13 18.76
N TYR A 89 -4.33 7.48 17.68
CA TYR A 89 -4.80 8.84 17.47
C TYR A 89 -6.24 8.91 16.98
N LYS A 90 -6.87 10.03 17.28
CA LYS A 90 -8.24 10.32 16.85
C LYS A 90 -8.23 10.80 15.40
N LEU A 91 -9.06 10.19 14.58
CA LEU A 91 -9.27 10.61 13.20
C LEU A 91 -10.06 11.93 13.15
N PRO A 92 -9.84 12.79 12.13
CA PRO A 92 -10.66 13.98 11.92
C PRO A 92 -12.14 13.62 11.74
N SER A 93 -13.02 14.53 12.16
CA SER A 93 -14.46 14.35 11.93
C SER A 93 -14.74 14.30 10.42
N GLY A 94 -15.55 13.33 9.99
CA GLY A 94 -15.84 13.10 8.58
C GLY A 94 -14.83 12.22 7.84
N ASP A 95 -13.81 11.72 8.53
CA ASP A 95 -13.00 10.62 8.04
C ASP A 95 -13.85 9.34 7.98
N MET A 96 -13.81 8.66 6.83
CA MET A 96 -14.58 7.42 6.66
C MET A 96 -13.93 6.20 7.35
N GLY A 97 -12.74 6.37 7.92
CA GLY A 97 -11.98 5.33 8.64
C GLY A 97 -12.47 5.01 10.06
N GLY A 98 -13.41 5.77 10.60
CA GLY A 98 -13.90 5.61 11.99
C GLY A 98 -13.50 6.78 12.89
N ASN A 99 -13.28 6.50 14.19
CA ASN A 99 -12.95 7.53 15.18
C ASN A 99 -11.48 7.50 15.58
N TYR A 100 -10.87 6.33 15.63
CA TYR A 100 -9.50 6.12 16.09
C TYR A 100 -8.75 5.16 15.19
N GLU A 101 -7.43 5.33 15.16
CA GLU A 101 -6.52 4.54 14.32
C GLU A 101 -5.17 4.33 15.00
N VAL A 102 -4.53 3.21 14.67
CA VAL A 102 -3.12 2.89 14.95
C VAL A 102 -2.51 2.24 13.71
N ALA A 103 -1.58 2.93 13.03
CA ALA A 103 -0.92 2.45 11.81
C ALA A 103 -1.90 1.94 10.72
N GLY A 104 -2.91 2.71 10.33
CA GLY A 104 -3.91 2.33 9.33
C GLY A 104 -4.97 1.34 9.81
N ILE A 105 -4.78 0.75 11.01
CA ILE A 105 -5.72 -0.17 11.63
C ILE A 105 -6.70 0.66 12.46
N ASN A 106 -7.93 0.83 11.96
CA ASN A 106 -8.92 1.71 12.58
C ASN A 106 -10.08 0.93 13.24
N ASP A 107 -10.79 1.62 14.12
CA ASP A 107 -11.87 1.05 14.93
C ASP A 107 -13.13 0.70 14.11
N ARG A 108 -13.24 1.14 12.86
CA ARG A 108 -14.37 0.86 12.00
C ARG A 108 -14.20 -0.40 11.16
N TYR A 109 -13.05 -0.52 10.48
CA TYR A 109 -12.82 -1.61 9.53
C TYR A 109 -12.05 -2.78 10.13
N HIS A 110 -11.34 -2.53 11.25
CA HIS A 110 -10.51 -3.52 11.94
C HIS A 110 -10.76 -3.49 13.46
N PRO A 111 -12.02 -3.53 13.95
CA PRO A 111 -12.37 -3.23 15.35
C PRO A 111 -11.63 -4.11 16.36
N GLU A 112 -11.55 -5.42 16.11
CA GLU A 112 -10.89 -6.35 17.02
C GLU A 112 -9.37 -6.16 17.07
N ALA A 113 -8.75 -5.96 15.90
CA ALA A 113 -7.32 -5.72 15.81
C ALA A 113 -6.97 -4.35 16.42
N PHE A 114 -7.76 -3.32 16.12
CA PHE A 114 -7.59 -2.00 16.73
C PHE A 114 -7.65 -2.09 18.26
N LYS A 115 -8.68 -2.74 18.81
CA LYS A 115 -8.86 -2.93 20.26
C LYS A 115 -7.66 -3.65 20.86
N ALA A 116 -7.22 -4.74 20.26
CA ALA A 116 -6.09 -5.52 20.75
C ALA A 116 -4.80 -4.69 20.76
N ILE A 117 -4.45 -4.04 19.62
CA ILE A 117 -3.20 -3.31 19.47
C ILE A 117 -3.20 -2.02 20.30
N SER A 118 -4.31 -1.27 20.33
CA SER A 118 -4.42 -0.03 21.08
C SER A 118 -4.27 -0.22 22.60
N SER A 119 -4.65 -1.41 23.10
CA SER A 119 -4.54 -1.76 24.52
C SER A 119 -3.12 -2.15 24.96
N LEU A 120 -2.21 -2.40 24.01
CA LEU A 120 -0.83 -2.77 24.33
C LEU A 120 -0.01 -1.56 24.84
N PRO A 121 1.06 -1.80 25.60
CA PRO A 121 2.10 -0.81 25.86
C PRO A 121 2.59 -0.20 24.53
N ALA A 122 2.89 1.10 24.53
CA ALA A 122 3.23 1.83 23.31
C ALA A 122 4.39 1.20 22.51
N GLN A 123 5.38 0.65 23.22
CA GLN A 123 6.58 0.00 22.65
C GLN A 123 6.27 -1.29 21.90
N GLU A 124 5.15 -1.97 22.22
CA GLU A 124 4.76 -3.24 21.61
C GLU A 124 3.86 -3.08 20.40
N ARG A 125 3.21 -1.91 20.24
CA ARG A 125 2.21 -1.66 19.20
C ARG A 125 2.75 -1.82 17.79
N ALA A 126 3.97 -1.36 17.53
CA ALA A 126 4.55 -1.43 16.18
C ALA A 126 4.74 -2.87 15.70
N LYS A 127 5.23 -3.75 16.58
CA LYS A 127 5.36 -5.17 16.27
C LYS A 127 3.99 -5.84 16.08
N ALA A 128 3.06 -5.59 16.98
CA ALA A 128 1.71 -6.16 16.90
C ALA A 128 0.95 -5.68 15.65
N ALA A 129 1.09 -4.41 15.26
CA ALA A 129 0.54 -3.88 14.02
C ALA A 129 1.16 -4.56 12.79
N ALA A 130 2.48 -4.77 12.79
CA ALA A 130 3.16 -5.47 11.70
C ALA A 130 2.72 -6.94 11.59
N GLU A 131 2.59 -7.65 12.70
CA GLU A 131 2.07 -9.03 12.74
C GLU A 131 0.64 -9.12 12.21
N TYR A 132 -0.20 -8.15 12.57
CA TYR A 132 -1.55 -8.05 12.04
C TYR A 132 -1.57 -7.81 10.53
N ILE A 133 -0.80 -6.85 10.02
CA ILE A 133 -0.70 -6.56 8.58
C ILE A 133 -0.18 -7.78 7.82
N GLN A 134 0.81 -8.48 8.37
CA GLN A 134 1.34 -9.71 7.78
C GLN A 134 0.24 -10.77 7.63
N GLY A 135 -0.51 -11.07 8.71
CA GLY A 135 -1.60 -12.03 8.69
C GLY A 135 -2.75 -11.63 7.75
N TYR A 136 -3.12 -10.34 7.74
CA TYR A 136 -4.16 -9.81 6.87
C TYR A 136 -3.81 -9.96 5.37
N THR A 137 -2.54 -9.77 5.01
CA THR A 137 -2.10 -9.79 3.61
C THR A 137 -1.62 -11.16 3.13
N ALA A 138 -1.32 -12.08 4.04
CA ALA A 138 -0.80 -13.43 3.77
C ALA A 138 -1.57 -14.21 2.69
N PRO A 139 -2.93 -14.21 2.65
CA PRO A 139 -3.68 -14.96 1.66
C PRO A 139 -3.34 -14.65 0.20
N LEU A 140 -2.84 -13.45 -0.07
CA LEU A 140 -2.34 -13.04 -1.38
C LEU A 140 -0.82 -13.18 -1.48
N VAL A 141 -0.11 -12.63 -0.50
CA VAL A 141 1.34 -12.38 -0.58
C VAL A 141 2.16 -13.69 -0.58
N GLU A 142 1.74 -14.70 0.19
CA GLU A 142 2.40 -16.00 0.24
C GLU A 142 2.38 -16.78 -1.09
N LYS A 143 1.47 -16.43 -1.99
CA LYS A 143 1.35 -17.04 -3.32
C LYS A 143 2.29 -16.42 -4.36
N LEU A 144 2.94 -15.32 -4.01
CA LEU A 144 3.76 -14.53 -4.94
C LEU A 144 5.23 -14.93 -4.87
N PRO A 145 5.99 -14.74 -5.97
CA PRO A 145 7.44 -14.78 -5.93
C PRO A 145 7.99 -13.83 -4.84
N GLN A 146 9.03 -14.27 -4.13
CA GLN A 146 9.59 -13.55 -2.99
C GLN A 146 9.92 -12.07 -3.30
N ALA A 147 10.42 -11.79 -4.50
CA ALA A 147 10.74 -10.43 -4.93
C ALA A 147 9.53 -9.48 -4.94
N LEU A 148 8.30 -10.00 -5.11
CA LEU A 148 7.09 -9.19 -5.15
C LEU A 148 6.40 -9.06 -3.78
N GLN A 149 6.77 -9.89 -2.81
CA GLN A 149 6.06 -10.00 -1.54
C GLN A 149 6.02 -8.68 -0.74
N PRO A 150 7.15 -7.99 -0.47
CA PRO A 150 7.10 -6.75 0.31
C PRO A 150 6.31 -5.63 -0.35
N PHE A 151 6.47 -5.47 -1.67
CA PHE A 151 5.71 -4.50 -2.46
C PHE A 151 4.20 -4.78 -2.40
N THR A 152 3.82 -6.04 -2.62
CA THR A 152 2.41 -6.44 -2.65
C THR A 152 1.80 -6.43 -1.25
N GLN A 153 2.56 -6.72 -0.21
CA GLN A 153 2.11 -6.64 1.17
C GLN A 153 1.67 -5.21 1.53
N ASP A 154 2.48 -4.20 1.22
CA ASP A 154 2.12 -2.80 1.42
C ASP A 154 0.94 -2.38 0.53
N LEU A 155 0.94 -2.78 -0.73
CA LEU A 155 -0.16 -2.49 -1.66
C LEU A 155 -1.49 -3.10 -1.19
N ALA A 156 -1.46 -4.36 -0.72
CA ALA A 156 -2.63 -5.10 -0.26
C ALA A 156 -3.18 -4.54 1.06
N PHE A 157 -2.33 -4.10 1.97
CA PHE A 157 -2.79 -3.44 3.18
C PHE A 157 -3.48 -2.10 2.86
N ASN A 158 -2.92 -1.35 1.93
CA ASN A 158 -3.44 -0.02 1.55
C ASN A 158 -4.72 -0.07 0.69
N ARG A 159 -4.91 -1.13 -0.13
CA ARG A 159 -5.99 -1.22 -1.14
C ARG A 159 -6.88 -2.46 -1.00
N GLY A 160 -6.67 -3.25 0.03
CA GLY A 160 -7.29 -4.56 0.17
C GLY A 160 -6.72 -5.58 -0.83
N LEU A 161 -6.97 -6.87 -0.57
CA LEU A 161 -6.42 -7.96 -1.38
C LEU A 161 -6.89 -7.89 -2.85
N GLY A 162 -8.18 -7.63 -3.06
CA GLY A 162 -8.77 -7.52 -4.40
C GLY A 162 -8.27 -6.28 -5.15
N GLY A 163 -8.12 -5.14 -4.47
CA GLY A 163 -7.57 -3.91 -5.05
C GLY A 163 -6.12 -4.09 -5.49
N ALA A 164 -5.28 -4.67 -4.64
CA ALA A 164 -3.91 -5.01 -4.98
C ALA A 164 -3.82 -5.96 -6.18
N THR A 165 -4.66 -6.99 -6.19
CA THR A 165 -4.73 -7.93 -7.31
C THR A 165 -5.10 -7.23 -8.63
N LYS A 166 -6.08 -6.30 -8.61
CA LYS A 166 -6.45 -5.53 -9.80
C LYS A 166 -5.29 -4.71 -10.35
N TYR A 167 -4.55 -4.01 -9.50
CA TYR A 167 -3.38 -3.23 -9.96
C TYR A 167 -2.27 -4.14 -10.52
N ILE A 168 -2.04 -5.31 -9.93
CA ILE A 168 -1.13 -6.32 -10.48
C ILE A 168 -1.61 -6.79 -11.85
N GLN A 169 -2.90 -7.11 -12.01
CA GLN A 169 -3.49 -7.55 -13.27
C GLN A 169 -3.40 -6.45 -14.35
N GLN A 170 -3.66 -5.19 -13.99
CA GLN A 170 -3.48 -4.04 -14.90
C GLN A 170 -2.02 -3.88 -15.32
N GLY A 171 -1.09 -3.98 -14.37
CA GLY A 171 0.33 -3.95 -14.65
C GLY A 171 0.78 -5.08 -15.57
N LEU A 172 0.29 -6.30 -15.38
CA LEU A 172 0.53 -7.44 -16.27
C LEU A 172 0.05 -7.16 -17.70
N ASN A 173 -1.16 -6.60 -17.85
CA ASN A 173 -1.70 -6.25 -19.17
C ASN A 173 -0.86 -5.14 -19.84
N ALA A 174 -0.39 -4.15 -19.09
CA ALA A 174 0.53 -3.12 -19.60
C ALA A 174 1.88 -3.70 -20.06
N LEU A 175 2.29 -4.84 -19.52
CA LEU A 175 3.48 -5.60 -19.93
C LEU A 175 3.20 -6.64 -21.02
N GLY A 176 2.03 -6.59 -21.66
CA GLY A 176 1.67 -7.46 -22.77
C GLY A 176 1.07 -8.82 -22.39
N GLN A 177 0.87 -9.09 -21.09
CA GLN A 177 0.14 -10.27 -20.64
C GLN A 177 -1.38 -10.08 -20.86
N LYS A 178 -2.10 -11.18 -21.01
CA LYS A 178 -3.57 -11.14 -21.22
C LYS A 178 -4.28 -11.80 -20.04
N VAL A 179 -4.53 -11.02 -18.98
CA VAL A 179 -5.27 -11.48 -17.79
C VAL A 179 -6.53 -10.65 -17.57
N ALA A 180 -7.58 -11.26 -17.02
CA ALA A 180 -8.76 -10.52 -16.60
C ALA A 180 -8.40 -9.59 -15.42
N VAL A 181 -8.97 -8.37 -15.41
CA VAL A 181 -8.81 -7.40 -14.31
C VAL A 181 -10.04 -7.50 -13.42
N ASP A 182 -10.16 -8.59 -12.69
CA ASP A 182 -11.31 -8.93 -11.84
C ASP A 182 -11.02 -8.82 -10.32
N GLY A 183 -9.74 -8.66 -9.94
CA GLY A 183 -9.31 -8.65 -8.55
C GLY A 183 -9.21 -10.05 -7.92
N GLY A 184 -9.50 -11.10 -8.68
CA GLY A 184 -9.34 -12.49 -8.26
C GLY A 184 -7.91 -12.98 -8.52
N PHE A 185 -7.23 -13.46 -7.48
CA PHE A 185 -5.90 -14.03 -7.62
C PHE A 185 -6.00 -15.54 -7.89
N GLY A 186 -5.79 -15.91 -9.15
CA GLY A 186 -5.87 -17.31 -9.59
C GLY A 186 -4.65 -17.80 -10.35
N PRO A 187 -4.65 -19.07 -10.79
CA PRO A 187 -3.52 -19.68 -11.51
C PRO A 187 -3.09 -18.91 -12.76
N LYS A 188 -4.05 -18.30 -13.50
CA LYS A 188 -3.75 -17.49 -14.68
C LYS A 188 -2.95 -16.23 -14.34
N THR A 189 -3.34 -15.54 -13.26
CA THR A 189 -2.61 -14.36 -12.78
C THR A 189 -1.21 -14.74 -12.32
N LEU A 190 -1.07 -15.84 -11.55
CA LEU A 190 0.24 -16.33 -11.11
C LEU A 190 1.13 -16.74 -12.29
N ALA A 191 0.59 -17.45 -13.27
CA ALA A 191 1.34 -17.83 -14.46
C ALA A 191 1.86 -16.61 -15.23
N ALA A 192 1.04 -15.57 -15.39
CA ALA A 192 1.46 -14.32 -16.02
C ALA A 192 2.52 -13.56 -15.23
N ILE A 193 2.43 -13.54 -13.89
CA ILE A 193 3.47 -12.97 -13.02
C ILE A 193 4.83 -13.62 -13.27
N ASN A 194 4.86 -14.95 -13.42
CA ASN A 194 6.09 -15.70 -13.64
C ASN A 194 6.72 -15.47 -15.04
N GLN A 195 6.03 -14.78 -15.95
CA GLN A 195 6.52 -14.46 -17.29
C GLN A 195 7.10 -13.04 -17.40
N VAL A 196 7.01 -12.24 -16.35
CA VAL A 196 7.47 -10.86 -16.36
C VAL A 196 8.54 -10.62 -15.31
N GLU A 197 9.37 -9.63 -15.55
CA GLU A 197 10.38 -9.20 -14.59
C GLU A 197 9.67 -8.51 -13.39
N PRO A 198 9.96 -8.92 -12.13
CA PRO A 198 9.26 -8.42 -10.95
C PRO A 198 9.28 -6.88 -10.82
N ARG A 199 10.41 -6.26 -11.10
CA ARG A 199 10.56 -4.80 -11.02
C ARG A 199 9.75 -4.07 -12.08
N ALA A 200 9.67 -4.61 -13.30
CA ALA A 200 8.80 -4.08 -14.34
C ALA A 200 7.33 -4.15 -13.92
N LEU A 201 6.92 -5.26 -13.29
CA LEU A 201 5.57 -5.42 -12.78
C LEU A 201 5.27 -4.43 -11.63
N MET A 202 6.19 -4.22 -10.70
CA MET A 202 6.02 -3.23 -9.63
C MET A 202 5.81 -1.82 -10.20
N ARG A 203 6.59 -1.42 -11.22
CA ARG A 203 6.43 -0.13 -11.91
C ARG A 203 5.07 -0.03 -12.60
N ALA A 204 4.71 -1.03 -13.39
CA ALA A 204 3.45 -1.04 -14.12
C ALA A 204 2.22 -1.04 -13.19
N ALA A 205 2.25 -1.81 -12.10
CA ALA A 205 1.19 -1.82 -11.09
C ALA A 205 1.10 -0.48 -10.33
N SER A 206 2.25 0.16 -10.04
CA SER A 206 2.30 1.49 -9.42
C SER A 206 1.73 2.56 -10.34
N GLN A 207 2.05 2.51 -11.63
CA GLN A 207 1.50 3.40 -12.64
C GLN A 207 -0.02 3.25 -12.76
N ALA A 208 -0.52 2.01 -12.82
CA ALA A 208 -1.94 1.72 -12.87
C ALA A 208 -2.69 2.26 -11.63
N GLN A 209 -2.09 2.12 -10.44
CA GLN A 209 -2.65 2.71 -9.23
C GLN A 209 -2.70 4.23 -9.31
N LEU A 210 -1.61 4.87 -9.76
CA LEU A 210 -1.53 6.33 -9.85
C LEU A 210 -2.59 6.88 -10.80
N GLU A 211 -2.75 6.30 -11.97
CA GLU A 211 -3.78 6.67 -12.95
C GLU A 211 -5.19 6.53 -12.38
N ASP A 212 -5.44 5.48 -11.60
CA ASP A 212 -6.74 5.27 -10.95
C ASP A 212 -7.03 6.34 -9.90
N GLU A 213 -6.02 6.75 -9.11
CA GLU A 213 -6.17 7.84 -8.14
C GLU A 213 -6.54 9.17 -8.81
N TYR A 214 -5.88 9.51 -9.91
CA TYR A 214 -6.22 10.70 -10.67
C TYR A 214 -7.62 10.63 -11.26
N ARG A 215 -7.99 9.50 -11.84
CA ARG A 215 -9.33 9.26 -12.38
C ARG A 215 -10.42 9.35 -11.31
N MET A 216 -10.16 8.81 -10.11
CA MET A 216 -11.08 8.96 -8.98
C MET A 216 -11.19 10.42 -8.52
N ALA A 217 -10.11 11.20 -8.53
CA ALA A 217 -10.12 12.61 -8.17
C ALA A 217 -10.81 13.51 -9.24
N GLU A 218 -10.79 13.10 -10.50
CA GLU A 218 -11.58 13.75 -11.54
C GLU A 218 -13.09 13.54 -11.34
N ARG A 219 -13.50 12.34 -10.95
CA ARG A 219 -14.91 11.99 -10.66
C ARG A 219 -15.42 12.57 -9.34
N ASN A 220 -14.52 12.72 -8.36
CA ASN A 220 -14.81 13.29 -7.05
C ASN A 220 -13.74 14.34 -6.69
N PRO A 221 -14.02 15.63 -6.95
CA PRO A 221 -13.06 16.71 -6.70
C PRO A 221 -12.55 16.82 -5.26
N ASP A 222 -13.31 16.36 -4.27
CA ASP A 222 -12.89 16.36 -2.85
C ASP A 222 -11.70 15.45 -2.59
N ARG A 223 -11.45 14.48 -3.48
CA ARG A 223 -10.30 13.60 -3.43
C ARG A 223 -8.99 14.26 -3.85
N LYS A 224 -9.03 15.37 -4.57
CA LYS A 224 -7.83 16.09 -5.07
C LYS A 224 -6.85 16.42 -3.96
N LYS A 225 -7.35 16.74 -2.77
CA LYS A 225 -6.53 17.05 -1.59
C LYS A 225 -5.66 15.89 -1.12
N PHE A 226 -6.03 14.65 -1.46
CA PHE A 226 -5.29 13.45 -1.07
C PHE A 226 -4.23 13.03 -2.11
N ILE A 227 -4.32 13.51 -3.35
CA ILE A 227 -3.43 13.11 -4.45
C ILE A 227 -1.95 13.24 -4.09
N PRO A 228 -1.46 14.37 -3.52
CA PRO A 228 -0.03 14.49 -3.20
C PRO A 228 0.47 13.41 -2.23
N GLY A 229 -0.35 13.06 -1.22
CA GLY A 229 -0.01 12.02 -0.26
C GLY A 229 -0.04 10.61 -0.87
N LEU A 230 -1.05 10.33 -1.70
CA LEU A 230 -1.18 9.05 -2.40
C LEU A 230 -0.04 8.84 -3.41
N GLU A 231 0.31 9.87 -4.16
CA GLU A 231 1.43 9.86 -5.10
C GLU A 231 2.77 9.62 -4.37
N ALA A 232 3.01 10.35 -3.28
CA ALA A 232 4.21 10.14 -2.46
C ALA A 232 4.28 8.71 -1.91
N ARG A 233 3.15 8.14 -1.47
CA ARG A 233 3.08 6.76 -0.98
C ARG A 233 3.42 5.74 -2.07
N ILE A 234 2.85 5.89 -3.27
CA ILE A 234 3.11 5.01 -4.41
C ILE A 234 4.59 5.04 -4.79
N ARG A 235 5.19 6.25 -4.87
CA ARG A 235 6.61 6.44 -5.16
C ARG A 235 7.51 5.84 -4.08
N ASN A 236 7.19 6.07 -2.80
CA ASN A 236 7.97 5.52 -1.69
C ASN A 236 7.97 3.99 -1.70
N ARG A 237 6.81 3.36 -1.96
CA ARG A 237 6.71 1.91 -2.11
C ARG A 237 7.62 1.41 -3.23
N LEU A 238 7.53 2.02 -4.41
CA LEU A 238 8.33 1.63 -5.55
C LEU A 238 9.83 1.83 -5.30
N SER A 239 10.23 2.97 -4.72
CA SER A 239 11.65 3.24 -4.42
C SER A 239 12.21 2.32 -3.35
N THR A 240 11.39 1.86 -2.41
CA THR A 240 11.84 0.99 -1.31
C THR A 240 11.93 -0.47 -1.75
N PHE A 241 10.92 -0.97 -2.45
CA PHE A 241 10.82 -2.39 -2.78
C PHE A 241 11.18 -2.71 -4.23
N GLY A 242 11.28 -1.71 -5.10
CA GLY A 242 11.62 -1.88 -6.52
C GLY A 242 13.12 -1.76 -6.85
N GLN A 243 14.01 -1.68 -5.86
CA GLN A 243 15.46 -1.47 -6.06
C GLN A 243 16.32 -2.73 -5.84
N GLY A 244 15.72 -3.89 -5.66
CA GLY A 244 16.40 -5.19 -5.48
C GLY A 244 16.92 -5.79 -6.78
#